data_dfc6e1a8fe5fc0bf32622a482fe66a43
#
_entry.id   dfc6e1a8fe5fc0bf32622a482fe66a43
#
_cell.length_a   1.000
_cell.length_b   1.000
_cell.length_c   1.000
_cell.angle_alpha   90.00
_cell.angle_beta   90.00
_cell.angle_gamma   90.00
#
_symmetry.space_group_name_H-M   'P 1'
#
loop_
_entity.id
_entity.type
_entity.pdbx_description
1 polymer ?
#
loop_
_entity_poly.entity_id
_entity_poly.type
_entity_poly.pdbx_seq_one_letter_code
_entity_poly.pdbx_strand_id
1 'polypeptide(L)'
;MSRKIETAIVVAPRIWKSSKNYHNSVEEISLLVSTLGVKVKGVVEQKINTINPAYFIGSGKAKQVIDQAKMLGVDYIIFDEDLSPVQTKNFQKLNKDIKLLDRPGVILEIFFRNAKSKESKTQVELARLQYQLPRLTRLWTHLERQMGGFGTRAGAGETQIEVDRRIIRKKISLLKKKLKSIDSER
;
A
#
# COMPACT_ATOMS: atom_id res chain seq x y z
N MET A 1 -9.02 16.53 -20.88
CA MET A 1 -8.40 16.76 -19.54
C MET A 1 -7.10 15.97 -19.47
N SER A 2 -5.96 16.64 -19.41
CA SER A 2 -4.65 16.00 -19.25
C SER A 2 -4.61 15.33 -17.86
N ARG A 3 -4.41 14.00 -17.79
CA ARG A 3 -4.22 13.30 -16.51
C ARG A 3 -2.92 13.83 -15.89
N LYS A 4 -3.01 14.41 -14.71
CA LYS A 4 -1.83 14.76 -13.89
C LYS A 4 -0.99 13.49 -13.69
N ILE A 5 0.28 13.54 -14.13
CA ILE A 5 1.21 12.43 -13.89
C ILE A 5 1.50 12.39 -12.39
N GLU A 6 1.13 11.28 -11.75
CA GLU A 6 1.46 11.04 -10.34
C GLU A 6 2.96 10.85 -10.17
N THR A 7 3.49 11.26 -9.03
CA THR A 7 4.94 11.26 -8.77
C THR A 7 5.26 10.58 -7.44
N ALA A 8 6.46 10.00 -7.33
CA ALA A 8 6.89 9.26 -6.16
C ALA A 8 8.35 9.54 -5.76
N ILE A 9 8.62 9.32 -4.46
CA ILE A 9 9.96 9.08 -3.93
C ILE A 9 10.06 7.61 -3.56
N VAL A 10 11.17 6.95 -3.95
CA VAL A 10 11.45 5.57 -3.60
C VAL A 10 12.37 5.53 -2.39
N VAL A 11 12.05 4.70 -1.42
CA VAL A 11 12.89 4.42 -0.25
C VAL A 11 13.43 3.01 -0.38
N ALA A 12 14.74 2.90 -0.50
CA ALA A 12 15.46 1.65 -0.73
C ALA A 12 16.43 1.36 0.43
N PRO A 13 15.99 0.61 1.46
CA PRO A 13 16.87 0.23 2.56
C PRO A 13 17.86 -0.85 2.12
N ARG A 14 19.14 -0.66 2.46
CA ARG A 14 20.20 -1.68 2.24
C ARG A 14 20.46 -2.43 3.54
N ILE A 15 19.98 -3.67 3.62
CA ILE A 15 20.23 -4.53 4.78
C ILE A 15 21.62 -5.15 4.63
N TRP A 16 22.55 -4.85 5.56
CA TRP A 16 23.96 -5.23 5.50
C TRP A 16 24.22 -6.73 5.26
N LYS A 17 23.34 -7.62 5.71
CA LYS A 17 23.47 -9.07 5.57
C LYS A 17 22.63 -9.68 4.43
N SER A 18 21.96 -8.87 3.62
CA SER A 18 21.16 -9.37 2.52
C SER A 18 22.04 -9.65 1.30
N SER A 19 21.99 -10.88 0.80
CA SER A 19 22.66 -11.31 -0.46
C SER A 19 21.99 -10.75 -1.72
N LYS A 20 20.96 -9.94 -1.60
CA LYS A 20 20.27 -9.30 -2.74
C LYS A 20 21.22 -8.34 -3.45
N ASN A 21 21.36 -8.48 -4.76
CA ASN A 21 22.02 -7.51 -5.64
C ASN A 21 21.24 -6.19 -5.59
N TYR A 22 21.72 -5.27 -4.76
CA TYR A 22 21.01 -4.05 -4.41
C TYR A 22 20.76 -3.11 -5.59
N HIS A 23 21.73 -2.97 -6.51
CA HIS A 23 21.55 -2.13 -7.70
C HIS A 23 20.35 -2.60 -8.56
N ASN A 24 20.21 -3.92 -8.73
CA ASN A 24 19.09 -4.50 -9.46
C ASN A 24 17.75 -4.24 -8.74
N SER A 25 17.74 -4.14 -7.39
CA SER A 25 16.51 -3.89 -6.62
C SER A 25 15.95 -2.49 -6.85
N VAL A 26 16.80 -1.44 -6.84
CA VAL A 26 16.37 -0.05 -7.09
C VAL A 26 15.88 0.14 -8.51
N GLU A 27 16.55 -0.47 -9.49
CA GLU A 27 16.12 -0.44 -10.89
C GLU A 27 14.78 -1.18 -11.06
N GLU A 28 14.66 -2.36 -10.45
CA GLU A 28 13.44 -3.16 -10.50
C GLU A 28 12.23 -2.42 -9.90
N ILE A 29 12.34 -1.86 -8.68
CA ILE A 29 11.24 -1.13 -8.08
C ILE A 29 10.89 0.13 -8.88
N SER A 30 11.88 0.81 -9.45
CA SER A 30 11.66 1.98 -10.30
C SER A 30 10.90 1.61 -11.58
N LEU A 31 11.21 0.44 -12.17
CA LEU A 31 10.48 -0.10 -13.31
C LEU A 31 9.04 -0.47 -12.96
N LEU A 32 8.83 -1.12 -11.81
CA LEU A 32 7.48 -1.42 -11.30
C LEU A 32 6.66 -0.13 -11.11
N VAL A 33 7.25 0.90 -10.51
CA VAL A 33 6.61 2.21 -10.30
C VAL A 33 6.27 2.88 -11.65
N SER A 34 7.15 2.80 -12.63
CA SER A 34 6.90 3.33 -13.98
C SER A 34 5.74 2.60 -14.67
N THR A 35 5.61 1.28 -14.44
CA THR A 35 4.48 0.47 -14.95
C THR A 35 3.13 0.94 -14.39
N LEU A 36 3.11 1.54 -13.20
CA LEU A 36 1.93 2.23 -12.65
C LEU A 36 1.64 3.58 -13.33
N GLY A 37 2.49 4.06 -14.23
CA GLY A 37 2.40 5.42 -14.76
C GLY A 37 2.77 6.50 -13.76
N VAL A 38 3.51 6.15 -12.73
CA VAL A 38 4.03 7.05 -11.68
C VAL A 38 5.47 7.38 -11.98
N LYS A 39 5.84 8.66 -11.93
CA LYS A 39 7.20 9.12 -12.18
C LYS A 39 8.00 9.18 -10.89
N VAL A 40 9.14 8.50 -10.82
CA VAL A 40 10.09 8.60 -9.69
C VAL A 40 10.82 9.94 -9.78
N LYS A 41 10.71 10.76 -8.73
CA LYS A 41 11.42 12.05 -8.59
C LYS A 41 12.69 11.96 -7.76
N GLY A 42 12.86 10.90 -6.99
CA GLY A 42 14.03 10.71 -6.15
C GLY A 42 14.08 9.33 -5.53
N VAL A 43 15.28 8.93 -5.15
CA VAL A 43 15.54 7.68 -4.42
C VAL A 43 16.26 8.01 -3.13
N VAL A 44 15.79 7.47 -2.01
CA VAL A 44 16.43 7.58 -0.69
C VAL A 44 16.97 6.22 -0.32
N GLU A 45 18.28 6.12 -0.33
CA GLU A 45 18.97 4.92 0.11
C GLU A 45 19.39 5.05 1.58
N GLN A 46 19.35 3.95 2.32
CA GLN A 46 19.90 3.89 3.66
C GLN A 46 20.48 2.51 3.96
N LYS A 47 21.74 2.46 4.38
CA LYS A 47 22.32 1.26 4.99
C LYS A 47 21.71 1.06 6.38
N ILE A 48 21.18 -0.12 6.63
CA ILE A 48 20.61 -0.52 7.92
C ILE A 48 21.24 -1.84 8.37
N ASN A 49 21.64 -1.90 9.64
CA ASN A 49 22.19 -3.12 10.24
C ASN A 49 21.04 -3.99 10.78
N THR A 50 20.02 -3.34 11.33
CA THR A 50 18.83 -3.98 11.90
C THR A 50 17.57 -3.25 11.45
N ILE A 51 16.52 -3.98 11.18
CA ILE A 51 15.21 -3.41 10.82
C ILE A 51 14.61 -2.76 12.07
N ASN A 52 14.24 -1.48 11.95
CA ASN A 52 13.53 -0.78 13.03
C ASN A 52 12.06 -1.30 13.09
N PRO A 53 11.59 -1.77 14.26
CA PRO A 53 10.24 -2.31 14.37
C PRO A 53 9.14 -1.25 14.16
N ALA A 54 9.43 0.02 14.40
CA ALA A 54 8.44 1.09 14.28
C ALA A 54 8.34 1.67 12.85
N TYR A 55 9.47 1.77 12.12
CA TYR A 55 9.53 2.49 10.83
C TYR A 55 10.31 1.74 9.74
N PHE A 56 10.78 0.53 9.96
CA PHE A 56 11.72 -0.20 9.10
C PHE A 56 13.12 0.43 9.08
N ILE A 57 13.19 1.72 8.76
CA ILE A 57 14.34 2.63 8.86
C ILE A 57 14.30 3.39 10.20
N GLY A 58 15.37 4.07 10.59
CA GLY A 58 15.38 4.85 11.83
C GLY A 58 14.33 5.97 11.83
N SER A 59 13.80 6.33 13.00
CA SER A 59 12.76 7.36 13.14
C SER A 59 13.15 8.74 12.58
N GLY A 60 14.41 9.14 12.76
CA GLY A 60 14.94 10.37 12.17
C GLY A 60 14.94 10.32 10.63
N LYS A 61 15.35 9.18 10.06
CA LYS A 61 15.31 8.99 8.60
C LYS A 61 13.89 8.96 8.05
N ALA A 62 12.95 8.36 8.78
CA ALA A 62 11.52 8.38 8.40
C ALA A 62 10.97 9.81 8.29
N LYS A 63 11.31 10.69 9.24
CA LYS A 63 10.95 12.12 9.18
C LYS A 63 11.60 12.80 7.96
N GLN A 64 12.92 12.59 7.74
CA GLN A 64 13.63 13.15 6.58
C GLN A 64 12.98 12.73 5.24
N VAL A 65 12.58 11.46 5.11
CA VAL A 65 11.87 10.97 3.91
C VAL A 65 10.54 11.73 3.70
N ILE A 66 9.79 11.93 4.77
CA ILE A 66 8.51 12.67 4.69
C ILE A 66 8.74 14.13 4.31
N ASP A 67 9.72 14.79 4.93
CA ASP A 67 10.04 16.19 4.64
C ASP A 67 10.52 16.36 3.19
N GLN A 68 11.36 15.45 2.71
CA GLN A 68 11.79 15.41 1.32
C GLN A 68 10.63 15.16 0.36
N ALA A 69 9.73 14.25 0.69
CA ALA A 69 8.54 13.95 -0.11
C ALA A 69 7.61 15.18 -0.22
N LYS A 70 7.43 15.91 0.87
CA LYS A 70 6.65 17.17 0.90
C LYS A 70 7.34 18.26 0.06
N MET A 71 8.65 18.42 0.21
CA MET A 71 9.43 19.43 -0.55
C MET A 71 9.37 19.16 -2.07
N LEU A 72 9.43 17.90 -2.49
CA LEU A 72 9.32 17.49 -3.89
C LEU A 72 7.86 17.51 -4.42
N GLY A 73 6.87 17.68 -3.54
CA GLY A 73 5.46 17.64 -3.89
C GLY A 73 5.05 16.34 -4.54
N VAL A 74 5.51 15.19 -4.00
CA VAL A 74 5.17 13.87 -4.55
C VAL A 74 3.85 13.35 -4.01
N ASP A 75 3.20 12.50 -4.80
CA ASP A 75 1.92 11.88 -4.43
C ASP A 75 2.12 10.58 -3.64
N TYR A 76 3.31 9.93 -3.78
CA TYR A 76 3.62 8.64 -3.14
C TYR A 76 5.00 8.62 -2.47
N ILE A 77 5.08 7.89 -1.34
CA ILE A 77 6.32 7.33 -0.78
C ILE A 77 6.26 5.83 -1.01
N ILE A 78 7.24 5.26 -1.70
CA ILE A 78 7.28 3.85 -2.08
C ILE A 78 8.48 3.18 -1.42
N PHE A 79 8.23 2.15 -0.60
CA PHE A 79 9.26 1.34 0.01
C PHE A 79 9.60 0.12 -0.85
N ASP A 80 10.88 -0.11 -1.10
CA ASP A 80 11.38 -1.30 -1.79
C ASP A 80 11.50 -2.53 -0.89
N GLU A 81 10.72 -2.58 0.17
CA GLU A 81 10.62 -3.69 1.10
C GLU A 81 9.18 -3.85 1.59
N ASP A 82 8.86 -5.00 2.19
CA ASP A 82 7.55 -5.25 2.79
C ASP A 82 7.45 -4.57 4.17
N LEU A 83 6.52 -3.66 4.34
CA LEU A 83 6.27 -2.98 5.60
C LEU A 83 5.26 -3.75 6.45
N SER A 84 5.57 -3.96 7.71
CA SER A 84 4.59 -4.48 8.66
C SER A 84 3.41 -3.50 8.83
N PRO A 85 2.23 -3.98 9.28
CA PRO A 85 1.09 -3.11 9.57
C PRO A 85 1.42 -2.01 10.58
N VAL A 86 2.30 -2.27 11.55
CA VAL A 86 2.74 -1.29 12.55
C VAL A 86 3.58 -0.19 11.90
N GLN A 87 4.54 -0.56 11.06
CA GLN A 87 5.37 0.39 10.33
C GLN A 87 4.53 1.26 9.41
N THR A 88 3.64 0.67 8.61
CA THR A 88 2.70 1.41 7.76
C THR A 88 1.87 2.41 8.57
N LYS A 89 1.30 1.99 9.70
CA LYS A 89 0.52 2.85 10.60
C LYS A 89 1.34 4.02 11.13
N ASN A 90 2.59 3.79 11.51
CA ASN A 90 3.44 4.83 12.08
C ASN A 90 3.84 5.86 11.02
N PHE A 91 4.14 5.45 9.78
CA PHE A 91 4.34 6.38 8.67
C PHE A 91 3.09 7.21 8.37
N GLN A 92 1.92 6.61 8.35
CA GLN A 92 0.65 7.30 8.14
C GLN A 92 0.33 8.32 9.23
N LYS A 93 0.77 8.08 10.49
CA LYS A 93 0.65 9.07 11.57
C LYS A 93 1.54 10.29 11.35
N LEU A 94 2.74 10.10 10.80
CA LEU A 94 3.67 11.20 10.52
C LEU A 94 3.21 12.04 9.33
N ASN A 95 2.51 11.43 8.38
CA ASN A 95 1.99 12.13 7.21
C ASN A 95 0.69 11.49 6.71
N LYS A 96 -0.35 12.31 6.54
CA LYS A 96 -1.68 11.88 6.10
C LYS A 96 -1.94 12.14 4.61
N ASP A 97 -1.16 13.01 3.99
CA ASP A 97 -1.46 13.55 2.67
C ASP A 97 -0.77 12.76 1.53
N ILE A 98 0.42 12.21 1.80
CA ILE A 98 1.20 11.44 0.82
C ILE A 98 0.89 9.96 1.01
N LYS A 99 0.52 9.27 -0.05
CA LYS A 99 0.20 7.84 -0.02
C LYS A 99 1.47 7.03 0.19
N LEU A 100 1.41 6.06 1.11
CA LEU A 100 2.49 5.11 1.36
C LEU A 100 2.15 3.79 0.67
N LEU A 101 3.07 3.28 -0.14
CA LEU A 101 3.04 1.94 -0.70
C LEU A 101 4.34 1.22 -0.35
N ASP A 102 4.25 -0.07 -0.08
CA ASP A 102 5.40 -0.96 -0.02
C ASP A 102 5.45 -1.81 -1.29
N ARG A 103 6.49 -2.62 -1.46
CA ARG A 103 6.69 -3.45 -2.65
C ARG A 103 5.47 -4.33 -2.97
N PRO A 104 4.87 -5.09 -2.02
CA PRO A 104 3.61 -5.81 -2.26
C PRO A 104 2.46 -4.90 -2.69
N GLY A 105 2.34 -3.73 -2.10
CA GLY A 105 1.32 -2.74 -2.46
C GLY A 105 1.45 -2.26 -3.91
N VAL A 106 2.66 -1.98 -4.38
CA VAL A 106 2.94 -1.61 -5.78
C VAL A 106 2.54 -2.74 -6.73
N ILE A 107 2.92 -3.97 -6.43
CA ILE A 107 2.59 -5.15 -7.24
C ILE A 107 1.07 -5.35 -7.33
N LEU A 108 0.36 -5.23 -6.21
CA LEU A 108 -1.09 -5.34 -6.18
C LEU A 108 -1.78 -4.25 -7.00
N GLU A 109 -1.27 -3.01 -6.97
CA GLU A 109 -1.79 -1.92 -7.80
C GLU A 109 -1.57 -2.17 -9.30
N ILE A 110 -0.42 -2.72 -9.69
CA ILE A 110 -0.14 -3.12 -11.07
C ILE A 110 -1.15 -4.19 -11.53
N PHE A 111 -1.35 -5.23 -10.74
CA PHE A 111 -2.32 -6.27 -11.07
C PHE A 111 -3.75 -5.73 -11.14
N PHE A 112 -4.12 -4.82 -10.24
CA PHE A 112 -5.44 -4.22 -10.23
C PHE A 112 -5.70 -3.40 -11.50
N ARG A 113 -4.73 -2.62 -11.96
CA ARG A 113 -4.85 -1.83 -13.21
C ARG A 113 -4.90 -2.70 -14.46
N ASN A 114 -4.23 -3.85 -14.44
CA ASN A 114 -4.10 -4.75 -15.60
C ASN A 114 -5.14 -5.88 -15.65
N ALA A 115 -5.89 -6.14 -14.58
CA ALA A 115 -6.91 -7.18 -14.54
C ALA A 115 -8.05 -6.89 -15.52
N LYS A 116 -8.26 -7.77 -16.51
CA LYS A 116 -9.30 -7.61 -17.54
C LYS A 116 -10.47 -8.55 -17.33
N SER A 117 -10.21 -9.84 -17.05
CA SER A 117 -11.25 -10.84 -16.85
C SER A 117 -12.00 -10.66 -15.52
N LYS A 118 -13.22 -11.19 -15.43
CA LYS A 118 -14.02 -11.20 -14.20
C LYS A 118 -13.30 -11.94 -13.07
N GLU A 119 -12.63 -13.03 -13.41
CA GLU A 119 -11.84 -13.83 -12.49
C GLU A 119 -10.63 -13.04 -11.96
N SER A 120 -9.76 -12.53 -12.86
CA SER A 120 -8.58 -11.77 -12.46
C SER A 120 -8.93 -10.53 -11.61
N LYS A 121 -10.00 -9.80 -11.96
CA LYS A 121 -10.51 -8.69 -11.15
C LYS A 121 -10.90 -9.14 -9.75
N THR A 122 -11.59 -10.29 -9.63
CA THR A 122 -12.03 -10.83 -8.35
C THR A 122 -10.85 -11.30 -7.51
N GLN A 123 -9.86 -11.96 -8.12
CA GLN A 123 -8.63 -12.42 -7.45
C GLN A 123 -7.81 -11.23 -6.92
N VAL A 124 -7.59 -10.22 -7.74
CA VAL A 124 -6.81 -9.04 -7.34
C VAL A 124 -7.53 -8.24 -6.27
N GLU A 125 -8.84 -8.07 -6.37
CA GLU A 125 -9.64 -7.40 -5.34
C GLU A 125 -9.55 -8.15 -4.00
N LEU A 126 -9.65 -9.48 -4.03
CA LEU A 126 -9.46 -10.32 -2.84
C LEU A 126 -8.08 -10.10 -2.21
N ALA A 127 -7.01 -10.17 -3.02
CA ALA A 127 -5.64 -9.96 -2.54
C ALA A 127 -5.44 -8.57 -1.94
N ARG A 128 -5.98 -7.51 -2.58
CA ARG A 128 -5.93 -6.14 -2.04
C ARG A 128 -6.62 -6.02 -0.68
N LEU A 129 -7.80 -6.59 -0.52
CA LEU A 129 -8.53 -6.54 0.75
C LEU A 129 -7.81 -7.31 1.85
N GLN A 130 -7.19 -8.46 1.53
CA GLN A 130 -6.39 -9.24 2.47
C GLN A 130 -5.12 -8.47 2.90
N TYR A 131 -4.46 -7.78 1.98
CA TYR A 131 -3.31 -6.92 2.26
C TYR A 131 -3.70 -5.70 3.11
N GLN A 132 -4.84 -5.08 2.84
CA GLN A 132 -5.32 -3.89 3.54
C GLN A 132 -5.86 -4.19 4.94
N LEU A 133 -6.53 -5.32 5.15
CA LEU A 133 -7.22 -5.65 6.40
C LEU A 133 -6.36 -5.47 7.67
N PRO A 134 -5.11 -6.00 7.75
CA PRO A 134 -4.26 -5.79 8.92
C PRO A 134 -3.71 -4.35 9.02
N ARG A 135 -3.69 -3.60 7.91
CA ARG A 135 -3.18 -2.22 7.80
C ARG A 135 -4.23 -1.15 8.08
N LEU A 136 -5.49 -1.53 8.30
CA LEU A 136 -6.58 -0.60 8.61
C LEU A 136 -6.30 0.17 9.90
N THR A 137 -6.35 1.49 9.78
CA THR A 137 -6.23 2.43 10.90
C THR A 137 -7.39 3.42 10.83
N ARG A 138 -7.65 4.15 11.94
CA ARG A 138 -8.68 5.21 12.01
C ARG A 138 -8.52 6.33 10.96
N LEU A 139 -7.41 6.37 10.24
CA LEU A 139 -7.10 7.40 9.24
C LEU A 139 -7.65 7.07 7.83
N TRP A 140 -8.29 5.92 7.66
CA TRP A 140 -8.81 5.45 6.37
C TRP A 140 -10.25 5.92 6.08
N THR A 141 -10.57 7.16 6.39
CA THR A 141 -11.85 7.80 6.02
C THR A 141 -12.08 7.90 4.50
N HIS A 142 -11.05 7.65 3.69
CA HIS A 142 -11.16 7.69 2.23
C HIS A 142 -11.77 6.43 1.59
N LEU A 143 -11.83 5.30 2.31
CA LEU A 143 -12.48 4.09 1.81
C LEU A 143 -13.99 4.26 1.67
N GLU A 144 -14.60 5.07 2.53
CA GLU A 144 -16.04 5.39 2.48
C GLU A 144 -16.46 6.04 1.17
N ARG A 145 -15.60 6.90 0.58
CA ARG A 145 -15.90 7.59 -0.67
C ARG A 145 -15.83 6.70 -1.91
N GLN A 146 -15.01 5.64 -1.87
CA GLN A 146 -14.86 4.69 -2.99
C GLN A 146 -15.87 3.54 -2.95
N MET A 147 -16.44 3.21 -1.80
CA MET A 147 -17.36 2.09 -1.61
C MET A 147 -18.84 2.48 -1.60
N GLY A 148 -19.20 3.73 -1.96
CA GLY A 148 -20.60 4.17 -2.07
C GLY A 148 -21.35 4.01 -0.74
N GLY A 149 -21.48 5.08 -0.01
CA GLY A 149 -22.31 5.37 1.15
C GLY A 149 -23.20 4.26 1.71
N PHE A 150 -22.66 3.33 2.46
CA PHE A 150 -23.45 2.56 3.39
C PHE A 150 -23.33 3.21 4.78
N GLY A 151 -24.21 4.17 5.03
CA GLY A 151 -24.44 4.72 6.36
C GLY A 151 -25.05 3.66 7.27
N THR A 152 -24.20 2.86 7.91
CA THR A 152 -24.64 1.98 8.98
C THR A 152 -24.48 2.70 10.32
N ARG A 153 -25.59 2.93 11.02
CA ARG A 153 -25.60 3.30 12.43
C ARG A 153 -24.84 2.23 13.21
N ALA A 154 -23.61 2.55 13.63
CA ALA A 154 -22.87 1.70 14.55
C ALA A 154 -23.67 1.58 15.85
N GLY A 155 -23.87 0.34 16.31
CA GLY A 155 -24.45 0.10 17.62
C GLY A 155 -23.60 0.72 18.73
N ALA A 156 -24.21 1.16 19.82
CA ALA A 156 -23.51 1.76 20.95
C ALA A 156 -22.41 0.84 21.45
N GLY A 157 -21.13 1.22 21.28
CA GLY A 157 -19.93 0.52 21.75
C GLY A 157 -18.96 0.01 20.71
N GLU A 158 -19.32 -0.10 19.42
CA GLU A 158 -18.40 -0.54 18.36
C GLU A 158 -17.64 0.65 17.77
N THR A 159 -16.31 0.57 17.67
CA THR A 159 -15.51 1.63 17.04
C THR A 159 -15.64 1.57 15.52
N GLN A 160 -15.56 2.72 14.83
CA GLN A 160 -15.63 2.79 13.36
C GLN A 160 -14.67 1.81 12.69
N ILE A 161 -13.49 1.62 13.25
CA ILE A 161 -12.49 0.69 12.70
C ILE A 161 -12.92 -0.80 12.80
N GLU A 162 -13.70 -1.16 13.81
CA GLU A 162 -14.24 -2.53 13.95
C GLU A 162 -15.34 -2.77 12.92
N VAL A 163 -16.18 -1.78 12.70
CA VAL A 163 -17.18 -1.81 11.61
C VAL A 163 -16.51 -1.99 10.26
N ASP A 164 -15.48 -1.19 9.95
CA ASP A 164 -14.74 -1.26 8.69
C ASP A 164 -14.08 -2.63 8.50
N ARG A 165 -13.44 -3.17 9.55
CA ARG A 165 -12.87 -4.52 9.53
C ARG A 165 -13.92 -5.59 9.28
N ARG A 166 -15.10 -5.47 9.87
CA ARG A 166 -16.22 -6.40 9.68
C ARG A 166 -16.73 -6.38 8.25
N ILE A 167 -16.89 -5.18 7.67
CA ILE A 167 -17.28 -4.99 6.27
C ILE A 167 -16.28 -5.66 5.34
N ILE A 168 -14.98 -5.40 5.53
CA ILE A 168 -13.93 -5.98 4.68
C ILE A 168 -13.87 -7.51 4.83
N ARG A 169 -13.99 -8.05 6.04
CA ARG A 169 -14.04 -9.52 6.24
C ARG A 169 -15.25 -10.14 5.51
N LYS A 170 -16.42 -9.51 5.55
CA LYS A 170 -17.60 -9.97 4.78
C LYS A 170 -17.31 -9.95 3.29
N LYS A 171 -16.71 -8.87 2.78
CA LYS A 171 -16.36 -8.74 1.35
C LYS A 171 -15.34 -9.81 0.92
N ILE A 172 -14.32 -10.07 1.74
CA ILE A 172 -13.35 -11.15 1.52
C ILE A 172 -14.08 -12.51 1.41
N SER A 173 -15.02 -12.80 2.32
CA SER A 173 -15.79 -14.05 2.29
C SER A 173 -16.62 -14.19 1.02
N LEU A 174 -17.28 -13.11 0.59
CA LEU A 174 -18.09 -13.10 -0.64
C LEU A 174 -17.20 -13.31 -1.88
N LEU A 175 -16.05 -12.65 -1.98
CA LEU A 175 -15.13 -12.81 -3.10
C LEU A 175 -14.55 -14.24 -3.17
N LYS A 176 -14.23 -14.86 -2.03
CA LYS A 176 -13.82 -16.27 -1.97
C LYS A 176 -14.89 -17.23 -2.50
N LYS A 177 -16.16 -17.01 -2.12
CA LYS A 177 -17.28 -17.80 -2.65
C LYS A 177 -17.43 -17.62 -4.16
N LYS A 178 -17.33 -16.37 -4.65
CA LYS A 178 -17.42 -16.05 -6.07
C LYS A 178 -16.30 -16.70 -6.89
N LEU A 179 -15.07 -16.75 -6.38
CA LEU A 179 -13.98 -17.45 -7.05
C LEU A 179 -14.25 -18.95 -7.15
N LYS A 180 -14.73 -19.58 -6.05
CA LYS A 180 -15.10 -21.00 -6.08
C LYS A 180 -16.18 -21.31 -7.12
N SER A 181 -17.19 -20.44 -7.30
CA SER A 181 -18.20 -20.65 -8.33
C SER A 181 -17.63 -20.52 -9.75
N ILE A 182 -16.72 -19.59 -9.98
CA ILE A 182 -16.03 -19.44 -11.27
C ILE A 182 -15.20 -20.68 -11.61
N ASP A 183 -14.50 -21.24 -10.60
CA ASP A 183 -13.70 -22.47 -10.78
C ASP A 183 -14.58 -23.70 -11.06
N SER A 184 -15.78 -23.77 -10.46
CA SER A 184 -16.72 -24.88 -10.69
C SER A 184 -17.48 -24.81 -12.02
N GLU A 185 -17.53 -23.65 -12.66
CA GLU A 185 -18.13 -23.45 -13.98
C GLU A 185 -17.16 -23.79 -15.14
N ARG A 186 -15.90 -24.12 -14.84
CA ARG A 186 -14.86 -24.56 -15.78
C ARG A 186 -14.77 -26.07 -15.87
#